data_8adb0a2d877e387849303fd01da159c0
#
_entry.id   8adb0a2d877e387849303fd01da159c0
#
_cell.length_a   1.000
_cell.length_b   1.000
_cell.length_c   1.000
_cell.angle_alpha   90.00
_cell.angle_beta   90.00
_cell.angle_gamma   90.00
#
_symmetry.space_group_name_H-M   'P 1'
#
loop_
_entity.id
_entity.type
_entity.pdbx_description
1 polymer ?
#
loop_
_entity_poly.entity_id
_entity_poly.type
_entity_poly.pdbx_seq_one_letter_code
_entity_poly.pdbx_strand_id
1 'polypeptide(L)'
;GWETVVGLEVHVELATETKLFCGCRNAFGSDPNTNVCPVCLGLPGSLPVLNRTAVEYAMRLGRALGCRVEASAFARKNYFYPDMPKDYQISQYDLPVNIDGRLELPDGFRVGIERAHIEEDTGKSTHVGGGGRIHDAAHSLVDYNRAGVPLVEIVSRPDVRTAEQAR
;
A
#
# COMPACT_ATOMS: atom_id res chain seq x y z
N GLY A 1 -31.65 -13.24 13.38
CA GLY A 1 -31.37 -12.71 12.02
C GLY A 1 -29.87 -12.57 11.82
N TRP A 2 -29.42 -12.31 10.60
CA TRP A 2 -28.04 -12.02 10.26
C TRP A 2 -27.75 -10.53 10.48
N GLU A 3 -26.54 -10.19 10.96
CA GLU A 3 -26.04 -8.83 11.08
C GLU A 3 -24.89 -8.65 10.09
N THR A 4 -24.88 -7.54 9.34
CA THR A 4 -23.78 -7.16 8.47
C THR A 4 -22.65 -6.59 9.31
N VAL A 5 -21.44 -7.11 9.15
CA VAL A 5 -20.22 -6.64 9.79
C VAL A 5 -19.19 -6.35 8.71
N VAL A 6 -18.67 -5.11 8.68
CA VAL A 6 -17.73 -4.66 7.65
C VAL A 6 -16.48 -4.08 8.28
N GLY A 7 -15.32 -4.54 7.82
CA GLY A 7 -14.03 -3.89 7.98
C GLY A 7 -13.58 -3.33 6.64
N LEU A 8 -12.82 -2.25 6.67
CA LEU A 8 -12.30 -1.57 5.48
C LEU A 8 -10.78 -1.57 5.51
N GLU A 9 -10.19 -1.77 4.34
CA GLU A 9 -8.78 -1.55 4.07
C GLU A 9 -8.67 -0.47 3.00
N VAL A 10 -7.92 0.59 3.28
CA VAL A 10 -7.77 1.75 2.40
C VAL A 10 -6.29 1.96 2.13
N HIS A 11 -5.91 1.98 0.85
CA HIS A 11 -4.55 2.28 0.41
C HIS A 11 -4.42 3.75 0.02
N VAL A 12 -3.37 4.39 0.51
CA VAL A 12 -3.04 5.78 0.21
C VAL A 12 -1.63 5.83 -0.37
N GLU A 13 -1.50 6.23 -1.64
CA GLU A 13 -0.20 6.56 -2.23
C GLU A 13 0.35 7.85 -1.61
N LEU A 14 1.59 7.81 -1.15
CA LEU A 14 2.24 8.97 -0.55
C LEU A 14 2.91 9.82 -1.64
N ALA A 15 2.65 11.12 -1.63
CA ALA A 15 3.20 12.09 -2.59
C ALA A 15 4.67 12.47 -2.26
N THR A 16 5.55 11.49 -2.18
CA THR A 16 6.99 11.68 -2.03
C THR A 16 7.65 12.00 -3.39
N GLU A 17 8.82 12.59 -3.39
CA GLU A 17 9.58 12.82 -4.64
C GLU A 17 10.12 11.53 -5.25
N THR A 18 10.49 10.58 -4.41
CA THR A 18 11.06 9.29 -4.82
C THR A 18 10.30 8.12 -4.25
N LYS A 19 10.52 6.94 -4.81
CA LYS A 19 9.97 5.68 -4.32
C LYS A 19 10.44 5.36 -2.88
N LEU A 20 9.85 4.33 -2.27
CA LEU A 20 10.07 4.01 -0.87
C LEU A 20 11.52 3.61 -0.55
N PHE A 21 12.19 2.89 -1.45
CA PHE A 21 13.49 2.29 -1.19
C PHE A 21 14.57 2.64 -2.22
N CYS A 22 14.29 3.53 -3.17
CA CYS A 22 15.25 3.91 -4.21
C CYS A 22 15.06 5.36 -4.66
N GLY A 23 15.98 5.87 -5.46
CA GLY A 23 15.96 7.23 -6.01
C GLY A 23 15.10 7.42 -7.27
N CYS A 24 14.40 6.39 -7.76
CA CYS A 24 13.46 6.56 -8.86
C CYS A 24 12.35 7.55 -8.48
N ARG A 25 11.95 8.38 -9.43
CA ARG A 25 10.89 9.37 -9.19
C ARG A 25 9.57 8.68 -8.84
N ASN A 26 8.88 9.22 -7.87
CA ASN A 26 7.49 8.88 -7.62
C ASN A 26 6.62 9.76 -8.55
N ALA A 27 6.51 9.35 -9.82
CA ALA A 27 5.81 10.10 -10.86
C ALA A 27 4.98 9.16 -11.73
N PHE A 28 3.83 9.64 -12.14
CA PHE A 28 2.91 8.96 -13.03
C PHE A 28 3.11 9.40 -14.49
N GLY A 29 2.79 8.52 -15.46
CA GLY A 29 2.70 8.88 -16.87
C GLY A 29 4.00 8.72 -17.69
N SER A 30 5.05 8.09 -17.14
CA SER A 30 6.23 7.71 -17.92
C SER A 30 5.91 6.52 -18.84
N ASP A 31 6.67 6.38 -19.94
CA ASP A 31 6.59 5.20 -20.79
C ASP A 31 6.84 3.91 -19.97
N PRO A 32 6.17 2.79 -20.30
CA PRO A 32 6.29 1.57 -19.52
C PRO A 32 7.74 1.12 -19.31
N ASN A 33 8.07 0.76 -18.07
CA ASN A 33 9.39 0.26 -17.65
C ASN A 33 10.57 1.22 -17.88
N THR A 34 10.33 2.52 -17.96
CA THR A 34 11.39 3.52 -18.08
C THR A 34 11.78 4.19 -16.77
N ASN A 35 10.95 4.08 -15.73
CA ASN A 35 11.21 4.63 -14.40
C ASN A 35 11.50 3.50 -13.40
N VAL A 36 12.54 2.73 -13.67
CA VAL A 36 12.97 1.57 -12.90
C VAL A 36 14.47 1.59 -12.65
N CYS A 37 14.91 0.92 -11.58
CA CYS A 37 16.32 0.74 -11.24
C CYS A 37 16.57 -0.66 -10.64
N PRO A 38 17.82 -1.08 -10.47
CA PRO A 38 18.12 -2.38 -9.87
C PRO A 38 17.44 -2.64 -8.52
N VAL A 39 17.23 -1.60 -7.69
CA VAL A 39 16.58 -1.76 -6.38
C VAL A 39 15.10 -2.07 -6.51
N CYS A 40 14.34 -1.26 -7.25
CA CYS A 40 12.89 -1.52 -7.39
C CYS A 40 12.59 -2.76 -8.26
N LEU A 41 13.55 -3.21 -9.08
CA LEU A 41 13.47 -4.48 -9.80
C LEU A 41 13.96 -5.69 -8.97
N GLY A 42 14.52 -5.47 -7.78
CA GLY A 42 15.01 -6.53 -6.92
C GLY A 42 16.19 -7.31 -7.48
N LEU A 43 17.04 -6.67 -8.29
CA LEU A 43 18.18 -7.35 -8.90
C LEU A 43 19.22 -7.78 -7.85
N PRO A 44 19.93 -8.90 -8.07
CA PRO A 44 20.93 -9.40 -7.14
C PRO A 44 21.99 -8.35 -6.79
N GLY A 45 22.29 -8.21 -5.49
CA GLY A 45 23.28 -7.27 -4.98
C GLY A 45 22.79 -5.84 -4.77
N SER A 46 21.57 -5.49 -5.19
CA SER A 46 20.98 -4.20 -4.88
C SER A 46 20.42 -4.17 -3.45
N LEU A 47 20.63 -3.05 -2.73
CA LEU A 47 20.16 -2.87 -1.36
C LEU A 47 19.22 -1.67 -1.27
N PRO A 48 18.09 -1.82 -0.54
CA PRO A 48 17.12 -0.74 -0.35
C PRO A 48 17.66 0.33 0.61
N VAL A 49 17.28 1.59 0.36
CA VAL A 49 17.50 2.71 1.28
C VAL A 49 16.16 3.38 1.55
N LEU A 50 15.74 3.38 2.82
CA LEU A 50 14.43 3.87 3.22
C LEU A 50 14.27 5.38 2.98
N ASN A 51 13.15 5.75 2.35
CA ASN A 51 12.75 7.13 2.17
C ASN A 51 12.19 7.70 3.49
N ARG A 52 12.95 8.59 4.13
CA ARG A 52 12.56 9.24 5.37
C ARG A 52 11.24 10.00 5.27
N THR A 53 11.00 10.71 4.16
CA THR A 53 9.77 11.49 3.94
C THR A 53 8.53 10.60 3.94
N ALA A 54 8.63 9.37 3.39
CA ALA A 54 7.52 8.42 3.43
C ALA A 54 7.16 8.04 4.87
N VAL A 55 8.15 7.82 5.73
CA VAL A 55 7.92 7.53 7.16
C VAL A 55 7.26 8.71 7.86
N GLU A 56 7.76 9.93 7.63
CA GLU A 56 7.19 11.15 8.21
C GLU A 56 5.74 11.36 7.79
N TYR A 57 5.41 11.12 6.51
CA TYR A 57 4.03 11.23 6.00
C TYR A 57 3.13 10.16 6.62
N ALA A 58 3.59 8.93 6.75
CA ALA A 58 2.84 7.87 7.41
C ALA A 58 2.55 8.20 8.89
N MET A 59 3.52 8.75 9.62
CA MET A 59 3.31 9.21 11.01
C MET A 59 2.30 10.36 11.09
N ARG A 60 2.36 11.33 10.17
CA ARG A 60 1.40 12.45 10.12
C ARG A 60 -0.02 11.94 9.83
N LEU A 61 -0.16 11.01 8.88
CA LEU A 61 -1.44 10.38 8.57
C LEU A 61 -2.00 9.64 9.79
N GLY A 62 -1.18 8.84 10.46
CA GLY A 62 -1.59 8.16 11.69
C GLY A 62 -2.04 9.12 12.78
N ARG A 63 -1.34 10.23 12.99
CA ARG A 63 -1.74 11.27 13.94
C ARG A 63 -3.07 11.92 13.58
N ALA A 64 -3.34 12.15 12.28
CA ALA A 64 -4.61 12.68 11.81
C ALA A 64 -5.79 11.70 12.07
N LEU A 65 -5.51 10.40 12.06
CA LEU A 65 -6.46 9.33 12.41
C LEU A 65 -6.52 9.06 13.92
N GLY A 66 -5.87 9.88 14.75
CA GLY A 66 -5.84 9.68 16.21
C GLY A 66 -5.07 8.46 16.68
N CYS A 67 -4.20 7.90 15.84
CA CYS A 67 -3.35 6.77 16.19
C CYS A 67 -2.23 7.16 17.16
N ARG A 68 -1.76 6.16 17.93
CA ARG A 68 -0.45 6.22 18.57
C ARG A 68 0.63 5.87 17.54
N VAL A 69 1.72 6.62 17.55
CA VAL A 69 2.92 6.29 16.78
C VAL A 69 3.83 5.43 17.66
N GLU A 70 4.21 4.27 17.15
CA GLU A 70 5.00 3.28 17.89
C GLU A 70 6.33 2.96 17.20
N ALA A 71 7.25 2.35 17.95
CA ALA A 71 8.43 1.75 17.38
C ALA A 71 8.03 0.65 16.39
N SER A 72 8.62 0.68 15.21
CA SER A 72 8.19 -0.13 14.08
C SER A 72 9.36 -0.86 13.43
N ALA A 73 9.06 -1.98 12.79
CA ALA A 73 10.01 -2.72 11.97
C ALA A 73 9.36 -3.12 10.64
N PHE A 74 10.17 -3.13 9.59
CA PHE A 74 9.75 -3.67 8.30
C PHE A 74 9.90 -5.17 8.26
N ALA A 75 8.86 -5.86 7.79
CA ALA A 75 8.84 -7.28 7.48
C ALA A 75 8.73 -7.50 5.98
N ARG A 76 8.99 -8.71 5.53
CA ARG A 76 8.82 -9.14 4.15
C ARG A 76 7.66 -10.11 4.05
N LYS A 77 6.65 -9.74 3.25
CA LYS A 77 5.53 -10.60 2.88
C LYS A 77 5.84 -11.26 1.54
N ASN A 78 5.99 -12.57 1.52
CA ASN A 78 6.20 -13.31 0.27
C ASN A 78 5.03 -13.07 -0.69
N TYR A 79 5.35 -12.72 -1.93
CA TYR A 79 4.36 -12.35 -2.94
C TYR A 79 4.89 -12.72 -4.33
N PHE A 80 4.50 -13.92 -4.81
CA PHE A 80 5.02 -14.53 -6.02
C PHE A 80 4.11 -14.28 -7.24
N TYR A 81 3.94 -13.01 -7.57
CA TYR A 81 3.18 -12.59 -8.76
C TYR A 81 4.09 -11.82 -9.72
N PRO A 82 3.81 -11.85 -11.03
CA PRO A 82 4.65 -11.18 -12.04
C PRO A 82 4.83 -9.68 -11.84
N ASP A 83 3.91 -9.01 -11.18
CA ASP A 83 3.95 -7.58 -10.87
C ASP A 83 4.81 -7.22 -9.64
N MET A 84 5.34 -8.23 -8.93
CA MET A 84 6.28 -8.04 -7.82
C MET A 84 7.67 -8.60 -8.18
N PRO A 85 8.56 -7.76 -8.72
CA PRO A 85 9.85 -8.25 -9.25
C PRO A 85 10.81 -8.80 -8.20
N LYS A 86 10.59 -8.46 -6.92
CA LYS A 86 11.42 -8.91 -5.79
C LYS A 86 10.92 -10.20 -5.14
N ASP A 87 9.77 -10.72 -5.55
CA ASP A 87 9.06 -11.85 -4.93
C ASP A 87 8.65 -11.62 -3.46
N TYR A 88 8.76 -10.40 -2.96
CA TYR A 88 8.24 -9.99 -1.66
C TYR A 88 7.78 -8.54 -1.66
N GLN A 89 6.79 -8.24 -0.85
CA GLN A 89 6.35 -6.89 -0.53
C GLN A 89 6.82 -6.52 0.88
N ILE A 90 7.37 -5.34 1.04
CA ILE A 90 7.65 -4.80 2.36
C ILE A 90 6.31 -4.45 3.04
N SER A 91 6.20 -4.80 4.31
CA SER A 91 5.04 -4.52 5.14
C SER A 91 5.46 -4.29 6.59
N GLN A 92 4.54 -3.80 7.41
CA GLN A 92 4.72 -3.60 8.85
C GLN A 92 3.59 -4.27 9.63
N TYR A 93 3.17 -5.47 9.21
CA TYR A 93 2.02 -6.15 9.79
C TYR A 93 2.18 -6.39 11.29
N ASP A 94 3.33 -6.91 11.73
CA ASP A 94 3.57 -7.30 13.13
C ASP A 94 3.86 -6.09 14.03
N LEU A 95 4.59 -5.10 13.51
CA LEU A 95 5.01 -3.90 14.23
C LEU A 95 4.69 -2.64 13.42
N PRO A 96 3.40 -2.31 13.25
CA PRO A 96 2.99 -1.15 12.46
C PRO A 96 3.37 0.17 13.15
N VAL A 97 3.68 1.18 12.33
CA VAL A 97 4.10 2.50 12.83
C VAL A 97 2.96 3.27 13.51
N ASN A 98 1.71 3.00 13.14
CA ASN A 98 0.54 3.67 13.72
C ASN A 98 -0.48 2.61 14.15
N ILE A 99 -0.95 2.72 15.40
CA ILE A 99 -1.93 1.79 15.99
C ILE A 99 -3.01 2.51 16.78
N ASP A 100 -4.12 1.82 17.00
CA ASP A 100 -5.21 2.23 17.90
C ASP A 100 -5.76 3.64 17.62
N GLY A 101 -6.05 3.92 16.36
CA GLY A 101 -6.70 5.16 15.93
C GLY A 101 -8.22 5.09 15.96
N ARG A 102 -8.83 6.21 15.57
CA ARG A 102 -10.29 6.29 15.39
C ARG A 102 -10.64 7.37 14.39
N LEU A 103 -11.69 7.12 13.64
CA LEU A 103 -12.35 8.10 12.78
C LEU A 103 -13.76 8.33 13.31
N GLU A 104 -14.15 9.59 13.50
CA GLU A 104 -15.51 9.97 13.86
C GLU A 104 -16.23 10.48 12.63
N LEU A 105 -17.36 9.88 12.30
CA LEU A 105 -18.20 10.27 11.18
C LEU A 105 -19.09 11.48 11.56
N PRO A 106 -19.66 12.20 10.57
CA PRO A 106 -20.49 13.38 10.83
C PRO A 106 -21.71 13.13 11.71
N ASP A 107 -22.22 11.92 11.74
CA ASP A 107 -23.34 11.49 12.60
C ASP A 107 -22.92 11.10 14.03
N GLY A 108 -21.61 11.21 14.34
CA GLY A 108 -21.03 10.82 15.63
C GLY A 108 -20.70 9.33 15.76
N PHE A 109 -20.92 8.52 14.72
CA PHE A 109 -20.47 7.13 14.72
C PHE A 109 -18.94 7.06 14.69
N ARG A 110 -18.36 6.12 15.41
CA ARG A 110 -16.90 5.97 15.50
C ARG A 110 -16.45 4.65 14.92
N VAL A 111 -15.52 4.73 13.98
CA VAL A 111 -14.81 3.59 13.39
C VAL A 111 -13.43 3.51 14.02
N GLY A 112 -13.10 2.39 14.64
CA GLY A 112 -11.74 2.12 15.13
C GLY A 112 -10.78 1.91 13.97
N ILE A 113 -9.59 2.49 14.07
CA ILE A 113 -8.48 2.19 13.17
C ILE A 113 -7.54 1.25 13.91
N GLU A 114 -7.42 0.04 13.43
CA GLU A 114 -6.55 -0.96 14.05
C GLU A 114 -5.08 -0.58 13.87
N ARG A 115 -4.72 -0.26 12.63
CA ARG A 115 -3.37 0.18 12.26
C ARG A 115 -3.37 0.99 10.98
N ALA A 116 -2.31 1.77 10.78
CA ALA A 116 -1.95 2.36 9.51
C ALA A 116 -0.45 2.15 9.32
N HIS A 117 -0.06 1.32 8.36
CA HIS A 117 1.31 0.87 8.18
C HIS A 117 1.82 1.15 6.77
N ILE A 118 3.15 1.22 6.66
CA ILE A 118 3.82 1.50 5.40
C ILE A 118 3.95 0.21 4.60
N GLU A 119 3.64 0.31 3.32
CA GLU A 119 3.85 -0.71 2.30
C GLU A 119 4.48 -0.10 1.04
N GLU A 120 4.78 -0.93 0.07
CA GLU A 120 5.15 -0.51 -1.28
C GLU A 120 4.14 -1.03 -2.29
N ASP A 121 3.88 -0.26 -3.35
CA ASP A 121 3.02 -0.70 -4.43
C ASP A 121 3.73 -1.71 -5.34
N THR A 122 2.93 -2.51 -6.05
CA THR A 122 3.37 -3.46 -7.07
C THR A 122 3.45 -2.78 -8.45
N GLY A 123 4.00 -3.47 -9.43
CA GLY A 123 3.87 -3.10 -10.83
C GLY A 123 2.41 -3.13 -11.29
N LYS A 124 2.17 -2.64 -12.48
CA LYS A 124 0.86 -2.67 -13.12
C LYS A 124 0.79 -3.81 -14.11
N SER A 125 -0.18 -4.71 -13.94
CA SER A 125 -0.49 -5.76 -14.92
C SER A 125 -1.65 -5.34 -15.80
N THR A 126 -1.47 -5.47 -17.13
CA THR A 126 -2.52 -5.23 -18.12
C THR A 126 -2.79 -6.53 -18.86
N HIS A 127 -4.01 -7.04 -18.77
CA HIS A 127 -4.42 -8.27 -19.43
C HIS A 127 -4.87 -7.95 -20.86
N VAL A 128 -4.27 -8.64 -21.86
CA VAL A 128 -4.55 -8.44 -23.29
C VAL A 128 -5.36 -9.62 -23.83
N GLY A 129 -6.45 -9.30 -24.52
CA GLY A 129 -7.42 -10.28 -25.00
C GLY A 129 -8.53 -10.57 -23.97
N GLY A 130 -9.62 -11.21 -24.38
CA GLY A 130 -10.72 -11.69 -23.53
C GLY A 130 -11.22 -10.71 -22.49
N GLY A 131 -12.15 -9.90 -22.65
CA GLY A 131 -12.92 -9.11 -21.66
C GLY A 131 -12.20 -8.48 -20.46
N GLY A 132 -10.85 -8.43 -20.42
CA GLY A 132 -10.04 -7.83 -19.36
C GLY A 132 -9.85 -8.70 -18.12
N ARG A 133 -10.32 -9.93 -18.10
CA ARG A 133 -10.11 -10.88 -16.99
C ARG A 133 -8.87 -11.73 -17.21
N ILE A 134 -8.15 -12.05 -16.15
CA ILE A 134 -6.91 -12.83 -16.19
C ILE A 134 -7.13 -14.22 -16.82
N HIS A 135 -8.27 -14.85 -16.55
CA HIS A 135 -8.59 -16.20 -17.04
C HIS A 135 -8.83 -16.28 -18.56
N ASP A 136 -9.21 -15.15 -19.17
CA ASP A 136 -9.52 -15.08 -20.59
C ASP A 136 -8.40 -14.37 -21.40
N ALA A 137 -7.36 -13.91 -20.73
CA ALA A 137 -6.28 -13.17 -21.36
C ALA A 137 -5.31 -14.10 -22.11
N ALA A 138 -4.94 -13.72 -23.34
CA ALA A 138 -3.92 -14.41 -24.09
C ALA A 138 -2.51 -14.22 -23.50
N HIS A 139 -2.26 -13.03 -22.95
CA HIS A 139 -1.02 -12.68 -22.23
C HIS A 139 -1.26 -11.44 -21.35
N SER A 140 -0.29 -11.16 -20.48
CA SER A 140 -0.29 -9.95 -19.67
C SER A 140 1.00 -9.15 -19.90
N LEU A 141 0.86 -7.84 -19.97
CA LEU A 141 1.97 -6.91 -20.00
C LEU A 141 2.18 -6.37 -18.59
N VAL A 142 3.43 -6.33 -18.13
CA VAL A 142 3.78 -5.84 -16.80
C VAL A 142 4.63 -4.58 -16.94
N ASP A 143 4.17 -3.52 -16.28
CA ASP A 143 4.89 -2.25 -16.16
C ASP A 143 5.33 -2.05 -14.71
N TYR A 144 6.63 -2.00 -14.48
CA TYR A 144 7.23 -1.84 -13.15
C TYR A 144 7.46 -0.39 -12.72
N ASN A 145 7.00 0.61 -13.49
CA ASN A 145 7.17 2.01 -13.12
C ASN A 145 6.56 2.34 -11.76
N ARG A 146 5.44 1.69 -11.40
CA ARG A 146 4.78 1.87 -10.11
C ARG A 146 5.41 1.04 -8.99
N ALA A 147 6.13 -0.04 -9.28
CA ALA A 147 6.74 -0.91 -8.29
C ALA A 147 7.65 -0.11 -7.33
N GLY A 148 7.38 -0.21 -6.04
CA GLY A 148 8.12 0.51 -5.00
C GLY A 148 7.59 1.91 -4.67
N VAL A 149 6.48 2.36 -5.24
CA VAL A 149 5.78 3.58 -4.80
C VAL A 149 5.35 3.43 -3.35
N PRO A 150 5.59 4.43 -2.48
CA PRO A 150 5.23 4.33 -1.07
C PRO A 150 3.71 4.34 -0.88
N LEU A 151 3.21 3.35 -0.15
CA LEU A 151 1.81 3.24 0.27
C LEU A 151 1.69 3.29 1.79
N VAL A 152 0.54 3.75 2.26
CA VAL A 152 0.03 3.46 3.61
C VAL A 152 -1.26 2.68 3.48
N GLU A 153 -1.31 1.52 4.11
CA GLU A 153 -2.54 0.76 4.27
C GLU A 153 -3.17 1.11 5.61
N ILE A 154 -4.41 1.61 5.57
CA ILE A 154 -5.23 1.92 6.74
C ILE A 154 -6.22 0.78 6.92
N VAL A 155 -6.14 0.09 8.06
CA VAL A 155 -7.02 -1.03 8.38
C VAL A 155 -7.97 -0.62 9.49
N SER A 156 -9.28 -0.60 9.19
CA SER A 156 -10.30 -0.34 10.20
C SER A 156 -10.61 -1.59 11.03
N ARG A 157 -11.15 -1.38 12.23
CA ARG A 157 -11.84 -2.44 12.96
C ARG A 157 -13.19 -2.76 12.28
N PRO A 158 -13.74 -3.95 12.48
CA PRO A 158 -14.99 -4.35 11.85
C PRO A 158 -16.22 -3.74 12.57
N ASP A 159 -16.23 -2.41 12.69
CA ASP A 159 -17.26 -1.67 13.43
C ASP A 159 -18.44 -1.29 12.54
N VAL A 160 -18.22 -1.16 11.24
CA VAL A 160 -19.21 -0.69 10.26
C VAL A 160 -20.35 -1.69 10.09
N ARG A 161 -21.59 -1.20 10.04
CA ARG A 161 -22.82 -2.01 9.92
C ARG A 161 -23.69 -1.65 8.74
N THR A 162 -23.52 -0.46 8.15
CA THR A 162 -24.32 0.02 7.03
C THR A 162 -23.46 0.53 5.88
N ALA A 163 -24.04 0.61 4.69
CA ALA A 163 -23.37 1.15 3.51
C ALA A 163 -23.06 2.66 3.66
N GLU A 164 -23.91 3.39 4.37
CA GLU A 164 -23.73 4.83 4.66
C GLU A 164 -22.50 5.05 5.55
N GLN A 165 -22.30 4.19 6.55
CA GLN A 165 -21.12 4.26 7.42
C GLN A 165 -19.83 3.88 6.68
N ALA A 166 -19.91 3.02 5.65
CA ALA A 166 -18.76 2.60 4.86
C ALA A 166 -18.32 3.63 3.81
N ARG A 167 -19.20 4.56 3.43
CA ARG A 167 -18.98 5.61 2.41
C ARG A 167 -18.34 6.85 3.01
#